data_a42365c8fca638a8a80245060b57a95d
#
_entry.id   a42365c8fca638a8a80245060b57a95d
#
_cell.length_a   1.000
_cell.length_b   1.000
_cell.length_c   1.000
_cell.angle_alpha   90.00
_cell.angle_beta   90.00
_cell.angle_gamma   90.00
#
_symmetry.space_group_name_H-M   'P 1'
#
loop_
_entity.id
_entity.type
_entity.pdbx_description
1 polymer ?
#
loop_
_entity_poly.entity_id
_entity_poly.type
_entity_poly.pdbx_seq_one_letter_code
_entity_poly.pdbx_strand_id
1 'polypeptide(L)'
;MAQKAAFIGLGVMGYPMAGYLQQKGYETTVYNRTAAKADEWAGKYGGSSAPTPKQAAEGADFVMVCVGNDDDLRSVVLGDDGALAGMKAGAILVDHTTASADVAREIAALAADKGVGFVDGPVSGGQAGA
;
A
#
# COMPACT_ATOMS: atom_id res chain seq x y z
N MET A 1 15.50 4.44 -14.97
CA MET A 1 14.10 3.97 -15.04
C MET A 1 13.39 4.23 -13.73
N ALA A 2 12.15 4.66 -13.81
CA ALA A 2 11.36 4.92 -12.61
C ALA A 2 11.05 3.63 -11.86
N GLN A 3 11.17 3.65 -10.55
CA GLN A 3 10.73 2.53 -9.73
C GLN A 3 9.21 2.54 -9.64
N LYS A 4 8.63 1.36 -9.51
CA LYS A 4 7.19 1.21 -9.43
C LYS A 4 6.74 1.05 -7.99
N ALA A 5 5.76 1.84 -7.59
CA ALA A 5 5.21 1.83 -6.24
C ALA A 5 3.71 1.59 -6.28
N ALA A 6 3.19 0.95 -5.24
CA ALA A 6 1.76 0.82 -5.03
C ALA A 6 1.41 1.44 -3.69
N PHE A 7 0.23 2.04 -3.60
CA PHE A 7 -0.26 2.59 -2.35
C PHE A 7 -1.68 2.10 -2.10
N ILE A 8 -1.87 1.41 -1.00
CA ILE A 8 -3.13 0.77 -0.63
C ILE A 8 -3.76 1.59 0.51
N GLY A 9 -4.89 2.20 0.24
CA GLY A 9 -5.61 3.01 1.21
C GLY A 9 -5.37 4.50 1.02
N LEU A 10 -6.41 5.21 0.56
CA LEU A 10 -6.34 6.65 0.26
C LEU A 10 -7.16 7.47 1.25
N GLY A 11 -6.93 7.25 2.54
CA GLY A 11 -7.52 8.07 3.58
C GLY A 11 -6.83 9.42 3.71
N VAL A 12 -7.07 10.10 4.83
CA VAL A 12 -6.49 11.42 5.11
C VAL A 12 -4.97 11.41 4.99
N MET A 13 -4.33 10.33 5.44
CA MET A 13 -2.88 10.18 5.38
C MET A 13 -2.40 9.62 4.05
N GLY A 14 -3.05 8.58 3.56
CA GLY A 14 -2.60 7.87 2.37
C GLY A 14 -2.70 8.67 1.08
N TYR A 15 -3.75 9.47 0.94
CA TYR A 15 -3.98 10.25 -0.27
C TYR A 15 -2.79 11.19 -0.58
N PRO A 16 -2.36 12.05 0.38
CA PRO A 16 -1.21 12.92 0.10
C PRO A 16 0.12 12.16 0.02
N MET A 17 0.28 11.08 0.78
CA MET A 17 1.51 10.28 0.72
C MET A 17 1.69 9.65 -0.66
N ALA A 18 0.64 9.07 -1.22
CA ALA A 18 0.67 8.50 -2.55
C ALA A 18 0.95 9.56 -3.61
N GLY A 19 0.34 10.74 -3.48
CA GLY A 19 0.60 11.87 -4.36
C GLY A 19 2.06 12.30 -4.34
N TYR A 20 2.66 12.28 -3.17
CA TYR A 20 4.06 12.62 -3.00
C TYR A 20 4.98 11.66 -3.77
N LEU A 21 4.68 10.36 -3.70
CA LEU A 21 5.44 9.35 -4.45
C LEU A 21 5.38 9.60 -5.95
N GLN A 22 4.19 9.88 -6.47
CA GLN A 22 4.03 10.15 -7.89
C GLN A 22 4.81 11.40 -8.31
N GLN A 23 4.77 12.45 -7.49
CA GLN A 23 5.49 13.69 -7.75
C GLN A 23 7.01 13.51 -7.72
N LYS A 24 7.50 12.53 -6.94
CA LYS A 24 8.93 12.24 -6.85
C LYS A 24 9.44 11.37 -8.00
N GLY A 25 8.59 10.98 -8.93
CA GLY A 25 9.00 10.23 -10.10
C GLY A 25 8.76 8.72 -10.05
N TYR A 26 8.10 8.22 -9.00
CA TYR A 26 7.72 6.82 -8.96
C TYR A 26 6.48 6.58 -9.82
N GLU A 27 6.43 5.47 -10.52
CA GLU A 27 5.21 5.03 -11.19
C GLU A 27 4.28 4.47 -10.12
N THR A 28 3.29 5.25 -9.69
CA THR A 28 2.45 4.91 -8.54
C THR A 28 1.08 4.42 -9.00
N THR A 29 0.69 3.23 -8.53
CA THR A 29 -0.64 2.67 -8.71
C THR A 29 -1.31 2.60 -7.35
N VAL A 30 -2.55 3.09 -7.25
CA VAL A 30 -3.26 3.14 -5.98
C VAL A 30 -4.46 2.20 -5.97
N TYR A 31 -4.82 1.76 -4.79
CA TYR A 31 -6.07 1.06 -4.52
C TYR A 31 -6.75 1.72 -3.33
N ASN A 32 -8.07 1.87 -3.41
CA ASN A 32 -8.88 2.29 -2.29
C ASN A 32 -10.18 1.49 -2.32
N ARG A 33 -10.74 1.19 -1.15
CA ARG A 33 -12.02 0.48 -1.06
C ARG A 33 -13.11 1.20 -1.86
N THR A 34 -13.12 2.53 -1.80
CA THR A 34 -13.99 3.34 -2.65
C THR A 34 -13.25 3.64 -3.95
N ALA A 35 -13.64 2.97 -5.02
CA ALA A 35 -12.97 3.07 -6.31
C ALA A 35 -12.97 4.50 -6.86
N ALA A 36 -14.04 5.26 -6.63
CA ALA A 36 -14.15 6.63 -7.10
C ALA A 36 -13.01 7.50 -6.55
N LYS A 37 -12.57 7.26 -5.32
CA LYS A 37 -11.47 8.00 -4.71
C LYS A 37 -10.13 7.66 -5.35
N ALA A 38 -9.92 6.40 -5.70
CA ALA A 38 -8.72 5.98 -6.41
C ALA A 38 -8.65 6.61 -7.80
N ASP A 39 -9.79 6.65 -8.51
CA ASP A 39 -9.86 7.26 -9.83
C ASP A 39 -9.63 8.78 -9.77
N GLU A 40 -10.17 9.44 -8.76
CA GLU A 40 -9.93 10.86 -8.50
C GLU A 40 -8.45 11.13 -8.28
N TRP A 41 -7.80 10.30 -7.47
CA TRP A 41 -6.37 10.43 -7.20
C TRP A 41 -5.56 10.28 -8.49
N ALA A 42 -5.85 9.28 -9.29
CA ALA A 42 -5.15 9.04 -10.55
C ALA A 42 -5.28 10.22 -11.50
N GLY A 43 -6.46 10.81 -11.59
CA GLY A 43 -6.68 11.99 -12.42
C GLY A 43 -5.95 13.22 -11.91
N LYS A 44 -5.82 13.36 -10.60
CA LYS A 44 -5.17 14.53 -10.00
C LYS A 44 -3.65 14.47 -10.12
N TYR A 45 -3.06 13.31 -9.87
CA TYR A 45 -1.60 13.18 -9.79
C TYR A 45 -0.98 12.55 -11.04
N GLY A 46 -1.78 12.02 -11.94
CA GLY A 46 -1.27 11.41 -13.17
C GLY A 46 -0.75 9.98 -13.01
N GLY A 47 -1.07 9.34 -11.89
CA GLY A 47 -0.74 7.93 -11.68
C GLY A 47 -1.82 7.00 -12.18
N SER A 48 -1.87 5.80 -11.65
CA SER A 48 -2.83 4.76 -12.02
C SER A 48 -3.64 4.29 -10.82
N SER A 49 -4.80 3.70 -11.07
CA SER A 49 -5.59 3.03 -10.05
C SER A 49 -5.85 1.58 -10.45
N ALA A 50 -6.14 0.73 -9.48
CA ALA A 50 -6.42 -0.68 -9.71
C ALA A 50 -7.64 -1.11 -8.90
N PRO A 51 -8.39 -2.13 -9.38
CA PRO A 51 -9.62 -2.56 -8.70
C PRO A 51 -9.38 -3.46 -7.50
N THR A 52 -8.19 -4.02 -7.34
CA THR A 52 -7.85 -4.85 -6.18
C THR A 52 -6.45 -4.50 -5.68
N PRO A 53 -6.16 -4.77 -4.38
CA PRO A 53 -4.80 -4.59 -3.87
C PRO A 53 -3.78 -5.42 -4.62
N LYS A 54 -4.14 -6.65 -4.99
CA LYS A 54 -3.28 -7.54 -5.77
C LYS A 54 -2.84 -6.90 -7.08
N GLN A 55 -3.79 -6.36 -7.84
CA GLN A 55 -3.48 -5.72 -9.11
C GLN A 55 -2.66 -4.45 -8.94
N ALA A 56 -2.93 -3.68 -7.89
CA ALA A 56 -2.13 -2.50 -7.60
C ALA A 56 -0.67 -2.87 -7.29
N ALA A 57 -0.47 -3.99 -6.61
CA ALA A 57 0.86 -4.43 -6.17
C ALA A 57 1.66 -5.15 -7.26
N GLU A 58 1.02 -5.59 -8.34
CA GLU A 58 1.71 -6.37 -9.37
C GLU A 58 2.87 -5.59 -9.99
N GLY A 59 4.05 -6.18 -9.96
CA GLY A 59 5.26 -5.57 -10.51
C GLY A 59 5.84 -4.43 -9.69
N ALA A 60 5.23 -4.08 -8.56
CA ALA A 60 5.72 -2.98 -7.73
C ALA A 60 7.01 -3.38 -6.99
N ASP A 61 7.92 -2.44 -6.87
CA ASP A 61 9.13 -2.59 -6.06
C ASP A 61 8.84 -2.31 -4.58
N PHE A 62 7.91 -1.40 -4.33
CA PHE A 62 7.43 -1.07 -2.99
C PHE A 62 5.92 -1.09 -2.98
N VAL A 63 5.34 -1.63 -1.91
CA VAL A 63 3.90 -1.55 -1.67
C VAL A 63 3.69 -0.92 -0.30
N MET A 64 3.04 0.22 -0.27
CA MET A 64 2.75 0.93 0.97
C MET A 64 1.28 0.79 1.32
N VAL A 65 1.00 0.56 2.60
CA VAL A 65 -0.36 0.35 3.08
C VAL A 65 -0.65 1.33 4.22
N CYS A 66 -1.79 1.99 4.15
CA CYS A 66 -2.26 2.86 5.22
C CYS A 66 -3.78 2.78 5.29
N VAL A 67 -4.29 1.94 6.18
CA VAL A 67 -5.74 1.71 6.35
C VAL A 67 -6.14 1.93 7.81
N GLY A 68 -7.39 1.67 8.16
CA GLY A 68 -7.96 2.14 9.41
C GLY A 68 -7.76 1.24 10.62
N ASN A 69 -7.62 -0.08 10.44
CA ASN A 69 -7.56 -1.02 11.57
C ASN A 69 -7.01 -2.37 11.11
N ASP A 70 -6.89 -3.31 12.07
CA ASP A 70 -6.36 -4.66 11.83
C ASP A 70 -7.14 -5.43 10.77
N ASP A 71 -8.46 -5.38 10.82
CA ASP A 71 -9.31 -6.13 9.87
C ASP A 71 -9.14 -5.57 8.46
N ASP A 72 -9.11 -4.27 8.31
CA ASP A 72 -8.87 -3.63 7.03
C ASP A 72 -7.48 -3.99 6.50
N LEU A 73 -6.48 -4.01 7.38
CA LEU A 73 -5.11 -4.37 7.01
C LEU A 73 -5.06 -5.81 6.50
N ARG A 74 -5.68 -6.74 7.21
CA ARG A 74 -5.75 -8.13 6.76
C ARG A 74 -6.45 -8.25 5.41
N SER A 75 -7.55 -7.53 5.21
CA SER A 75 -8.35 -7.63 3.99
C SER A 75 -7.61 -7.14 2.75
N VAL A 76 -6.73 -6.14 2.90
CA VAL A 76 -6.02 -5.58 1.74
C VAL A 76 -4.64 -6.21 1.50
N VAL A 77 -4.07 -6.86 2.50
CA VAL A 77 -2.73 -7.47 2.38
C VAL A 77 -2.80 -8.98 2.16
N LEU A 78 -3.69 -9.65 2.86
CA LEU A 78 -3.79 -11.11 2.84
C LEU A 78 -4.94 -11.57 1.93
N GLY A 79 -4.98 -12.86 1.63
CA GLY A 79 -6.02 -13.43 0.77
C GLY A 79 -5.67 -13.38 -0.70
N ASP A 80 -6.60 -13.91 -1.52
CA ASP A 80 -6.35 -14.11 -2.96
C ASP A 80 -6.20 -12.80 -3.73
N ASP A 81 -6.88 -11.75 -3.31
CA ASP A 81 -6.82 -10.44 -3.95
C ASP A 81 -6.01 -9.42 -3.14
N GLY A 82 -5.34 -9.88 -2.10
CA GLY A 82 -4.51 -9.02 -1.26
C GLY A 82 -3.20 -8.63 -1.92
N ALA A 83 -2.56 -7.62 -1.37
CA ALA A 83 -1.31 -7.08 -1.93
C ALA A 83 -0.20 -8.13 -2.02
N LEU A 84 -0.05 -8.98 -0.99
CA LEU A 84 0.98 -10.01 -1.00
C LEU A 84 0.84 -10.97 -2.17
N ALA A 85 -0.40 -11.30 -2.57
CA ALA A 85 -0.63 -12.21 -3.69
C ALA A 85 -0.08 -11.67 -5.02
N GLY A 86 0.00 -10.34 -5.16
CA GLY A 86 0.52 -9.70 -6.37
C GLY A 86 1.98 -9.30 -6.29
N MET A 87 2.61 -9.39 -5.12
CA MET A 87 3.98 -8.93 -4.94
C MET A 87 5.00 -9.95 -5.44
N LYS A 88 6.06 -9.45 -6.06
CA LYS A 88 7.18 -10.28 -6.50
C LYS A 88 8.19 -10.47 -5.37
N ALA A 89 8.97 -11.54 -5.43
CA ALA A 89 10.08 -11.74 -4.51
C ALA A 89 11.08 -10.58 -4.65
N GLY A 90 11.60 -10.10 -3.52
CA GLY A 90 12.50 -8.96 -3.51
C GLY A 90 11.81 -7.61 -3.34
N ALA A 91 10.48 -7.55 -3.50
CA ALA A 91 9.73 -6.32 -3.23
C ALA A 91 9.63 -6.08 -1.72
N ILE A 92 9.26 -4.86 -1.34
CA ILE A 92 9.15 -4.46 0.06
C ILE A 92 7.73 -3.98 0.34
N LEU A 93 7.13 -4.53 1.39
CA LEU A 93 5.84 -4.10 1.91
C LEU A 93 6.08 -3.19 3.11
N VAL A 94 5.57 -1.97 3.03
CA VAL A 94 5.70 -0.98 4.11
C VAL A 94 4.31 -0.71 4.67
N ASP A 95 4.12 -1.03 5.95
CA ASP A 95 2.83 -0.83 6.61
C ASP A 95 2.88 0.43 7.48
N HIS A 96 2.11 1.42 7.09
CA HIS A 96 1.97 2.67 7.84
C HIS A 96 0.74 2.67 8.74
N THR A 97 -0.02 1.57 8.76
CA THR A 97 -1.21 1.45 9.59
C THR A 97 -0.81 1.34 11.06
N THR A 98 -1.51 2.05 11.92
CA THR A 98 -1.39 1.83 13.36
C THR A 98 -2.23 0.60 13.70
N ALA A 99 -1.59 -0.56 13.76
CA ALA A 99 -2.24 -1.85 13.94
C ALA A 99 -1.60 -2.60 15.11
N SER A 100 -2.22 -3.72 15.49
CA SER A 100 -1.70 -4.53 16.58
C SER A 100 -0.40 -5.25 16.19
N ALA A 101 0.40 -5.60 17.19
CA ALA A 101 1.62 -6.38 16.99
C ALA A 101 1.30 -7.77 16.43
N ASP A 102 0.12 -8.32 16.74
CA ASP A 102 -0.28 -9.64 16.27
C ASP A 102 -0.47 -9.67 14.76
N VAL A 103 -1.18 -8.69 14.18
CA VAL A 103 -1.37 -8.63 12.73
C VAL A 103 -0.06 -8.32 12.02
N ALA A 104 0.79 -7.50 12.61
CA ALA A 104 2.11 -7.20 12.03
C ALA A 104 2.97 -8.47 11.95
N ARG A 105 2.98 -9.29 13.00
CA ARG A 105 3.71 -10.55 13.00
C ARG A 105 3.15 -11.55 12.00
N GLU A 106 1.83 -11.62 11.86
CA GLU A 106 1.16 -12.47 10.88
C GLU A 106 1.57 -12.12 9.45
N ILE A 107 1.56 -10.83 9.15
CA ILE A 107 1.94 -10.33 7.82
C ILE A 107 3.43 -10.57 7.57
N ALA A 108 4.28 -10.31 8.56
CA ALA A 108 5.72 -10.49 8.43
C ALA A 108 6.08 -11.95 8.11
N ALA A 109 5.41 -12.91 8.76
CA ALA A 109 5.65 -14.33 8.51
C ALA A 109 5.26 -14.72 7.09
N LEU A 110 4.10 -14.25 6.61
CA LEU A 110 3.62 -14.56 5.26
C LEU A 110 4.46 -13.86 4.18
N ALA A 111 4.92 -12.65 4.46
CA ALA A 111 5.80 -11.92 3.55
C ALA A 111 7.15 -12.65 3.42
N ALA A 112 7.71 -13.11 4.52
CA ALA A 112 8.97 -13.85 4.50
C ALA A 112 8.85 -15.12 3.65
N ASP A 113 7.74 -15.83 3.72
CA ASP A 113 7.50 -17.03 2.92
C ASP A 113 7.53 -16.74 1.41
N LYS A 114 7.21 -15.53 1.01
CA LYS A 114 7.21 -15.12 -0.39
C LYS A 114 8.50 -14.41 -0.82
N GLY A 115 9.44 -14.24 0.10
CA GLY A 115 10.66 -13.48 -0.19
C GLY A 115 10.43 -11.98 -0.25
N VAL A 116 9.38 -11.48 0.40
CA VAL A 116 9.03 -10.06 0.45
C VAL A 116 9.53 -9.47 1.76
N GLY A 117 10.22 -8.33 1.70
CA GLY A 117 10.62 -7.59 2.90
C GLY A 117 9.41 -6.91 3.52
N PHE A 118 9.39 -6.82 4.85
CA PHE A 118 8.31 -6.16 5.56
C PHE A 118 8.85 -5.12 6.53
N VAL A 119 8.32 -3.91 6.46
CA VAL A 119 8.66 -2.82 7.37
C VAL A 119 7.37 -2.33 8.01
N ASP A 120 7.33 -2.34 9.34
CA ASP A 120 6.20 -1.80 10.11
C ASP A 120 6.60 -0.40 10.58
N GLY A 121 6.02 0.61 9.94
CA GLY A 121 6.34 2.00 10.23
C GLY A 121 5.08 2.84 10.41
N PRO A 122 4.38 2.71 11.57
CA PRO A 122 3.15 3.46 11.81
C PRO A 122 3.40 4.97 11.69
N VAL A 123 2.41 5.65 11.10
CA VAL A 123 2.46 7.11 10.99
C VAL A 123 1.94 7.72 12.28
N SER A 124 2.72 8.60 12.90
CA SER A 124 2.32 9.34 14.09
C SER A 124 2.27 10.82 13.76
N GLY A 125 1.56 11.61 14.57
CA GLY A 125 1.39 13.03 14.33
C GLY A 125 0.25 13.37 13.39
N GLY A 126 -0.53 12.39 12.96
CA GLY A 126 -1.69 12.57 12.10
C GLY A 126 -1.35 13.19 10.75
N GLN A 127 -2.29 13.94 10.21
CA GLN A 127 -2.13 14.58 8.91
C GLN A 127 -0.91 15.50 8.83
N ALA A 128 -0.57 16.13 9.94
CA ALA A 128 0.59 17.02 10.00
C ALA A 128 1.91 16.26 9.83
N GLY A 129 1.95 14.98 10.20
CA GLY A 129 3.13 14.15 10.04
C GLY A 129 3.28 13.56 8.63
N ALA A 130 2.21 13.61 7.87
CA ALA A 130 2.23 13.11 6.49
C ALA A 130 2.77 14.18 5.54
#